data_e2f9ed2b9af808d4c8d91cbe09086249
#
_entry.id   e2f9ed2b9af808d4c8d91cbe09086249
#
_cell.length_a   1.000
_cell.length_b   1.000
_cell.length_c   1.000
_cell.angle_alpha   90.00
_cell.angle_beta   90.00
_cell.angle_gamma   90.00
#
_symmetry.space_group_name_H-M   'P 1'
#
loop_
_entity.id
_entity.type
_entity.pdbx_description
1 polymer ?
#
loop_
_entity_poly.entity_id
_entity_poly.type
_entity_poly.pdbx_seq_one_letter_code
_entity_poly.pdbx_strand_id
1 'polypeptide(L)'
;MAIKIGINGFGRIGRLVIRAIAEKNLIGKDIDVVAIVDITNDAKYFAYQLKYDSVHGRFGGTLSTEKSQTTLDHDDILVINGDKTKCLLASKEPSQLPWKELGVDYVIESTGLFTDVEKAKGHLTAGAKKVIITAPGKGDLKTFVMGVNDDKYNPNTDHVISNASCTTNCLAPLVHVLLKEGIGIETGIMTTIHSYTATQKTVDGPSKKDWRGGRAAAINIIPSTTGAAKAVGEVLPQVKGKLTGMSFRIPTANVSVVDLTFRSEKETSIQEIDSLMKKASETYLKGILGYTNEEVVSTDFVKDDHSSIYDSKATLDNNFKNEKRFFKVISWYDNEWGYSSRIVDLLLKIAKM
;
A
#
# COMPACT_ATOMS: atom_id res chain seq x y z
N MET A 1 -10.88 -9.18 22.22
CA MET A 1 -9.86 -10.19 21.88
C MET A 1 -9.01 -9.58 20.77
N ALA A 2 -7.69 -9.82 20.80
CA ALA A 2 -6.81 -9.37 19.72
C ALA A 2 -7.19 -10.02 18.39
N ILE A 3 -7.01 -9.29 17.30
CA ILE A 3 -7.20 -9.75 15.92
C ILE A 3 -6.04 -10.68 15.57
N LYS A 4 -6.32 -11.94 15.25
CA LYS A 4 -5.31 -12.93 14.92
C LYS A 4 -4.99 -12.90 13.43
N ILE A 5 -3.76 -12.52 13.07
CA ILE A 5 -3.35 -12.40 11.68
C ILE A 5 -2.24 -13.38 11.29
N GLY A 6 -2.29 -13.83 10.04
CA GLY A 6 -1.18 -14.46 9.34
C GLY A 6 -0.68 -13.54 8.23
N ILE A 7 0.63 -13.47 8.03
CA ILE A 7 1.25 -12.71 6.94
C ILE A 7 1.87 -13.69 5.96
N ASN A 8 1.32 -13.75 4.75
CA ASN A 8 1.88 -14.57 3.67
C ASN A 8 2.77 -13.71 2.77
N GLY A 9 4.08 -13.90 2.86
CA GLY A 9 5.10 -13.10 2.21
C GLY A 9 5.76 -12.09 3.17
N PHE A 10 7.01 -12.34 3.52
CA PHE A 10 7.81 -11.47 4.39
C PHE A 10 8.77 -10.56 3.59
N GLY A 11 8.30 -10.13 2.42
CA GLY A 11 8.95 -9.13 1.58
C GLY A 11 8.91 -7.72 2.17
N ARG A 12 9.12 -6.69 1.35
CA ARG A 12 9.07 -5.29 1.79
C ARG A 12 7.78 -4.98 2.57
N ILE A 13 6.62 -5.23 1.94
CA ILE A 13 5.32 -4.86 2.52
C ILE A 13 5.01 -5.69 3.77
N GLY A 14 5.17 -7.01 3.75
CA GLY A 14 4.91 -7.85 4.93
C GLY A 14 5.72 -7.42 6.16
N ARG A 15 7.00 -7.10 5.98
CA ARG A 15 7.85 -6.57 7.07
C ARG A 15 7.40 -5.19 7.56
N LEU A 16 7.02 -4.29 6.65
CA LEU A 16 6.59 -2.95 7.03
C LEU A 16 5.21 -2.93 7.67
N VAL A 17 4.32 -3.86 7.33
CA VAL A 17 3.06 -4.07 8.07
C VAL A 17 3.36 -4.42 9.53
N ILE A 18 4.29 -5.36 9.79
CA ILE A 18 4.69 -5.67 11.18
C ILE A 18 5.31 -4.46 11.88
N ARG A 19 6.18 -3.71 11.20
CA ARG A 19 6.76 -2.50 11.78
C ARG A 19 5.69 -1.45 12.09
N ALA A 20 4.73 -1.24 11.20
CA ALA A 20 3.62 -0.32 11.43
C ALA A 20 2.74 -0.75 12.62
N ILE A 21 2.44 -2.05 12.74
CA ILE A 21 1.71 -2.61 13.89
C ILE A 21 2.50 -2.37 15.19
N ALA A 22 3.81 -2.60 15.17
CA ALA A 22 4.69 -2.41 16.33
C ALA A 22 4.83 -0.93 16.73
N GLU A 23 5.05 -0.03 15.78
CA GLU A 23 5.20 1.41 16.05
C GLU A 23 3.88 2.05 16.55
N LYS A 24 2.74 1.52 16.12
CA LYS A 24 1.41 1.88 16.66
C LYS A 24 1.09 1.22 18.01
N ASN A 25 2.03 0.44 18.59
CA ASN A 25 1.87 -0.31 19.85
C ASN A 25 0.66 -1.26 19.86
N LEU A 26 0.35 -1.89 18.73
CA LEU A 26 -0.80 -2.79 18.57
C LEU A 26 -0.46 -4.27 18.80
N ILE A 27 0.83 -4.67 18.71
CA ILE A 27 1.28 -6.06 18.90
C ILE A 27 0.94 -6.52 20.33
N GLY A 28 0.32 -7.71 20.42
CA GLY A 28 -0.08 -8.33 21.68
C GLY A 28 -1.25 -7.64 22.41
N LYS A 29 -1.79 -6.55 21.84
CA LYS A 29 -2.94 -5.82 22.38
C LYS A 29 -4.15 -5.95 21.46
N ASP A 30 -4.11 -5.26 20.34
CA ASP A 30 -5.20 -5.25 19.36
C ASP A 30 -4.96 -6.26 18.23
N ILE A 31 -3.70 -6.56 17.92
CA ILE A 31 -3.29 -7.46 16.85
C ILE A 31 -2.29 -8.49 17.38
N ASP A 32 -2.60 -9.75 17.17
CA ASP A 32 -1.73 -10.89 17.40
C ASP A 32 -1.20 -11.39 16.04
N VAL A 33 0.09 -11.22 15.80
CA VAL A 33 0.76 -11.74 14.59
C VAL A 33 1.09 -13.21 14.81
N VAL A 34 0.14 -14.08 14.53
CA VAL A 34 0.22 -15.52 14.86
C VAL A 34 1.30 -16.22 14.04
N ALA A 35 1.38 -15.91 12.73
CA ALA A 35 2.37 -16.55 11.86
C ALA A 35 2.81 -15.66 10.70
N ILE A 36 4.03 -15.92 10.25
CA ILE A 36 4.64 -15.34 9.05
C ILE A 36 5.07 -16.49 8.14
N VAL A 37 4.83 -16.34 6.84
CA VAL A 37 5.17 -17.33 5.81
C VAL A 37 6.13 -16.71 4.79
N ASP A 38 7.24 -17.38 4.49
CA ASP A 38 8.14 -17.01 3.39
C ASP A 38 8.91 -18.24 2.89
N ILE A 39 9.86 -18.06 1.97
CA ILE A 39 10.69 -19.12 1.36
C ILE A 39 11.62 -19.85 2.35
N THR A 40 11.69 -19.40 3.58
CA THR A 40 12.37 -20.04 4.72
C THR A 40 11.46 -20.00 5.94
N ASN A 41 11.75 -20.80 6.95
CA ASN A 41 11.12 -20.76 8.29
C ASN A 41 12.14 -20.50 9.41
N ASP A 42 13.38 -20.13 9.09
CA ASP A 42 14.41 -19.77 10.06
C ASP A 42 14.09 -18.41 10.71
N ALA A 43 13.67 -18.44 11.95
CA ALA A 43 13.29 -17.22 12.70
C ALA A 43 14.47 -16.25 12.91
N LYS A 44 15.72 -16.73 12.94
CA LYS A 44 16.91 -15.84 13.02
C LYS A 44 17.05 -14.99 11.77
N TYR A 45 16.77 -15.58 10.60
CA TYR A 45 16.77 -14.83 9.35
C TYR A 45 15.61 -13.80 9.30
N PHE A 46 14.41 -14.16 9.73
CA PHE A 46 13.30 -13.23 9.85
C PHE A 46 13.61 -12.09 10.83
N ALA A 47 14.19 -12.40 12.00
CA ALA A 47 14.62 -11.39 12.95
C ALA A 47 15.65 -10.43 12.35
N TYR A 48 16.64 -10.94 11.62
CA TYR A 48 17.62 -10.12 10.91
C TYR A 48 16.96 -9.18 9.90
N GLN A 49 16.09 -9.71 9.04
CA GLN A 49 15.36 -8.91 8.02
C GLN A 49 14.43 -7.87 8.63
N LEU A 50 13.80 -8.15 9.76
CA LEU A 50 12.95 -7.18 10.45
C LEU A 50 13.79 -6.11 11.17
N LYS A 51 14.93 -6.51 11.73
CA LYS A 51 15.83 -5.64 12.51
C LYS A 51 16.47 -4.53 11.66
N TYR A 52 16.92 -4.87 10.46
CA TYR A 52 17.68 -3.96 9.62
C TYR A 52 16.94 -3.63 8.34
N ASP A 53 16.79 -2.34 8.04
CA ASP A 53 16.20 -1.86 6.82
C ASP A 53 17.00 -0.67 6.28
N SER A 54 17.37 -0.72 5.01
CA SER A 54 18.22 0.31 4.39
C SER A 54 17.53 1.64 4.19
N VAL A 55 16.18 1.64 4.15
CA VAL A 55 15.35 2.84 3.95
C VAL A 55 14.78 3.33 5.27
N HIS A 56 14.17 2.42 6.04
CA HIS A 56 13.42 2.75 7.26
C HIS A 56 14.26 2.59 8.55
N GLY A 57 15.54 2.25 8.42
CA GLY A 57 16.45 2.13 9.55
C GLY A 57 16.21 0.89 10.43
N ARG A 58 16.73 0.90 11.63
CA ARG A 58 16.59 -0.21 12.58
C ARG A 58 15.17 -0.28 13.14
N PHE A 59 14.70 -1.51 13.37
CA PHE A 59 13.48 -1.75 14.11
C PHE A 59 13.57 -1.19 15.54
N GLY A 60 12.58 -0.44 15.97
CA GLY A 60 12.56 0.26 17.25
C GLY A 60 12.16 -0.59 18.46
N GLY A 61 11.79 -1.85 18.23
CA GLY A 61 11.37 -2.79 19.28
C GLY A 61 12.42 -3.83 19.62
N THR A 62 12.03 -4.81 20.43
CA THR A 62 12.87 -5.97 20.82
C THR A 62 12.56 -7.16 19.93
N LEU A 63 13.60 -7.91 19.57
CA LEU A 63 13.52 -9.13 18.78
C LEU A 63 14.35 -10.22 19.42
N SER A 64 13.77 -11.41 19.55
CA SER A 64 14.46 -12.65 19.90
C SER A 64 13.87 -13.82 19.13
N THR A 65 14.49 -15.00 19.24
CA THR A 65 14.03 -16.21 18.56
C THR A 65 14.04 -17.39 19.50
N GLU A 66 13.15 -18.35 19.26
CA GLU A 66 13.00 -19.56 20.04
C GLU A 66 12.72 -20.76 19.13
N LYS A 67 12.93 -21.97 19.67
CA LYS A 67 12.46 -23.20 19.04
C LYS A 67 11.09 -23.59 19.60
N SER A 68 10.14 -23.92 18.74
CA SER A 68 8.85 -24.48 19.21
C SER A 68 9.02 -25.90 19.77
N GLN A 69 10.04 -26.64 19.32
CA GLN A 69 10.40 -27.97 19.80
C GLN A 69 11.92 -28.10 19.91
N THR A 70 12.38 -28.75 20.96
CA THR A 70 13.84 -28.95 21.22
C THR A 70 14.54 -29.79 20.16
N THR A 71 13.79 -30.60 19.41
CA THR A 71 14.29 -31.46 18.33
C THR A 71 14.59 -30.72 17.03
N LEU A 72 14.12 -29.48 16.89
CA LEU A 72 14.44 -28.68 15.70
C LEU A 72 15.91 -28.27 15.67
N ASP A 73 16.51 -28.22 14.49
CA ASP A 73 17.88 -27.77 14.26
C ASP A 73 18.01 -26.24 14.24
N HIS A 74 16.91 -25.50 13.99
CA HIS A 74 16.84 -24.05 13.95
C HIS A 74 15.68 -23.49 14.77
N ASP A 75 15.72 -22.18 15.06
CA ASP A 75 14.63 -21.46 15.70
C ASP A 75 13.52 -21.20 14.66
N ASP A 76 12.27 -21.46 15.03
CA ASP A 76 11.08 -21.31 14.18
C ASP A 76 10.00 -20.40 14.79
N ILE A 77 10.30 -19.78 15.92
CA ILE A 77 9.49 -18.76 16.57
C ILE A 77 10.25 -17.43 16.59
N LEU A 78 9.70 -16.42 15.99
CA LEU A 78 10.15 -15.04 16.12
C LEU A 78 9.38 -14.38 17.28
N VAL A 79 10.09 -13.75 18.19
CA VAL A 79 9.48 -13.00 19.31
C VAL A 79 9.64 -11.51 19.03
N ILE A 80 8.54 -10.81 18.91
CA ILE A 80 8.48 -9.38 18.58
C ILE A 80 7.86 -8.66 19.78
N ASN A 81 8.62 -7.81 20.46
CA ASN A 81 8.18 -7.10 21.68
C ASN A 81 7.60 -8.01 22.77
N GLY A 82 8.04 -9.27 22.82
CA GLY A 82 7.56 -10.28 23.77
C GLY A 82 6.49 -11.22 23.21
N ASP A 83 5.86 -10.90 22.08
CA ASP A 83 4.83 -11.73 21.46
C ASP A 83 5.43 -12.72 20.46
N LYS A 84 4.91 -13.96 20.48
CA LYS A 84 5.44 -15.08 19.70
C LYS A 84 4.74 -15.22 18.36
N THR A 85 5.51 -15.23 17.30
CA THR A 85 5.07 -15.40 15.90
C THR A 85 5.71 -16.65 15.30
N LYS A 86 4.90 -17.57 14.80
CA LYS A 86 5.37 -18.80 14.13
C LYS A 86 5.94 -18.47 12.75
N CYS A 87 7.14 -18.94 12.46
CA CYS A 87 7.75 -18.83 11.13
C CYS A 87 7.45 -20.10 10.33
N LEU A 88 6.84 -19.95 9.17
CA LEU A 88 6.38 -21.04 8.32
C LEU A 88 7.03 -20.99 6.94
N LEU A 89 7.28 -22.17 6.39
CA LEU A 89 7.73 -22.31 5.02
C LEU A 89 6.57 -22.08 4.04
N ALA A 90 6.83 -21.33 2.97
CA ALA A 90 5.83 -21.04 1.94
C ALA A 90 5.35 -22.31 1.21
N SER A 91 4.06 -22.32 0.92
CA SER A 91 3.44 -23.35 0.06
C SER A 91 3.13 -22.79 -1.32
N LYS A 92 3.17 -23.65 -2.33
CA LYS A 92 2.69 -23.32 -3.69
C LYS A 92 1.17 -23.10 -3.72
N GLU A 93 0.46 -23.70 -2.77
CA GLU A 93 -0.99 -23.59 -2.63
C GLU A 93 -1.34 -23.00 -1.28
N PRO A 94 -1.93 -21.80 -1.21
CA PRO A 94 -2.34 -21.17 0.04
C PRO A 94 -3.28 -22.03 0.91
N SER A 95 -4.05 -22.93 0.29
CA SER A 95 -4.96 -23.85 0.98
C SER A 95 -4.27 -24.89 1.87
N GLN A 96 -2.96 -25.07 1.72
CA GLN A 96 -2.15 -25.99 2.52
C GLN A 96 -1.53 -25.33 3.75
N LEU A 97 -1.69 -24.02 3.93
CA LEU A 97 -1.16 -23.32 5.10
C LEU A 97 -2.02 -23.61 6.34
N PRO A 98 -1.45 -23.73 7.53
CA PRO A 98 -2.14 -24.21 8.73
C PRO A 98 -2.94 -23.10 9.45
N TRP A 99 -3.68 -22.25 8.73
CA TRP A 99 -4.39 -21.12 9.32
C TRP A 99 -5.42 -21.53 10.36
N LYS A 100 -6.17 -22.60 10.08
CA LYS A 100 -7.18 -23.12 11.02
C LYS A 100 -6.55 -23.61 12.32
N GLU A 101 -5.46 -24.37 12.23
CA GLU A 101 -4.75 -24.95 13.38
C GLU A 101 -4.15 -23.85 14.26
N LEU A 102 -3.64 -22.79 13.64
CA LEU A 102 -3.05 -21.64 14.31
C LEU A 102 -4.09 -20.61 14.78
N GLY A 103 -5.36 -20.78 14.38
CA GLY A 103 -6.45 -19.87 14.74
C GLY A 103 -6.33 -18.49 14.09
N VAL A 104 -5.75 -18.40 12.88
CA VAL A 104 -5.64 -17.17 12.12
C VAL A 104 -7.01 -16.74 11.59
N ASP A 105 -7.43 -15.52 11.91
CA ASP A 105 -8.69 -14.94 11.44
C ASP A 105 -8.51 -14.19 10.11
N TYR A 106 -7.46 -13.40 9.99
CA TYR A 106 -7.19 -12.55 8.82
C TYR A 106 -5.82 -12.89 8.21
N VAL A 107 -5.76 -12.99 6.90
CA VAL A 107 -4.50 -13.16 6.18
C VAL A 107 -4.16 -11.87 5.42
N ILE A 108 -2.95 -11.36 5.65
CA ILE A 108 -2.33 -10.32 4.83
C ILE A 108 -1.53 -11.02 3.74
N GLU A 109 -2.06 -11.01 2.50
CA GLU A 109 -1.42 -11.61 1.34
C GLU A 109 -0.47 -10.60 0.70
N SER A 110 0.83 -10.75 0.95
CA SER A 110 1.89 -9.81 0.53
C SER A 110 3.00 -10.45 -0.31
N THR A 111 2.75 -11.64 -0.88
CA THR A 111 3.70 -12.29 -1.80
C THR A 111 3.74 -11.65 -3.18
N GLY A 112 2.65 -11.00 -3.61
CA GLY A 112 2.44 -10.56 -4.99
C GLY A 112 2.14 -11.70 -5.99
N LEU A 113 2.06 -12.96 -5.52
CA LEU A 113 1.80 -14.14 -6.35
C LEU A 113 0.32 -14.50 -6.41
N PHE A 114 -0.40 -14.32 -5.30
CA PHE A 114 -1.81 -14.69 -5.15
C PHE A 114 -2.73 -13.47 -5.20
N THR A 115 -2.55 -12.65 -6.25
CA THR A 115 -3.37 -11.44 -6.47
C THR A 115 -4.70 -11.72 -7.17
N ASP A 116 -4.86 -12.91 -7.73
CA ASP A 116 -6.11 -13.39 -8.30
C ASP A 116 -7.03 -13.91 -7.18
N VAL A 117 -8.31 -13.51 -7.20
CA VAL A 117 -9.27 -13.84 -6.15
C VAL A 117 -9.43 -15.35 -5.95
N GLU A 118 -9.44 -16.14 -7.03
CA GLU A 118 -9.61 -17.59 -6.93
C GLU A 118 -8.40 -18.26 -6.27
N LYS A 119 -7.20 -17.73 -6.51
CA LYS A 119 -5.99 -18.18 -5.82
C LYS A 119 -5.97 -17.76 -4.36
N ALA A 120 -6.33 -16.50 -4.08
CA ALA A 120 -6.37 -15.97 -2.72
C ALA A 120 -7.43 -16.66 -1.84
N LYS A 121 -8.54 -17.16 -2.41
CA LYS A 121 -9.53 -17.98 -1.70
C LYS A 121 -8.94 -19.24 -1.08
N GLY A 122 -7.77 -19.70 -1.54
CA GLY A 122 -7.04 -20.78 -0.89
C GLY A 122 -6.78 -20.53 0.60
N HIS A 123 -6.55 -19.27 1.00
CA HIS A 123 -6.41 -18.92 2.41
C HIS A 123 -7.71 -19.13 3.21
N LEU A 124 -8.88 -18.89 2.60
CA LEU A 124 -10.17 -19.16 3.22
C LEU A 124 -10.36 -20.68 3.39
N THR A 125 -9.99 -21.46 2.38
CA THR A 125 -10.01 -22.94 2.43
C THR A 125 -9.09 -23.45 3.55
N ALA A 126 -7.96 -22.80 3.79
CA ALA A 126 -7.02 -23.09 4.87
C ALA A 126 -7.56 -22.70 6.27
N GLY A 127 -8.69 -22.01 6.36
CA GLY A 127 -9.39 -21.68 7.60
C GLY A 127 -9.36 -20.22 8.02
N ALA A 128 -8.73 -19.33 7.26
CA ALA A 128 -8.85 -17.90 7.51
C ALA A 128 -10.27 -17.39 7.22
N LYS A 129 -10.72 -16.37 7.93
CA LYS A 129 -12.04 -15.76 7.72
C LYS A 129 -12.03 -14.72 6.61
N LYS A 130 -10.94 -13.98 6.50
CA LYS A 130 -10.75 -12.84 5.57
C LYS A 130 -9.34 -12.82 5.01
N VAL A 131 -9.22 -12.27 3.80
CA VAL A 131 -7.92 -12.07 3.12
C VAL A 131 -7.84 -10.64 2.61
N ILE A 132 -6.75 -9.95 2.94
CA ILE A 132 -6.40 -8.62 2.41
C ILE A 132 -5.22 -8.80 1.45
N ILE A 133 -5.45 -8.60 0.16
CA ILE A 133 -4.41 -8.62 -0.86
C ILE A 133 -3.72 -7.24 -0.86
N THR A 134 -2.40 -7.22 -0.69
CA THR A 134 -1.58 -5.99 -0.63
C THR A 134 -1.08 -5.57 -2.02
N ALA A 135 -1.93 -5.70 -3.02
CA ALA A 135 -1.67 -5.35 -4.41
C ALA A 135 -3.01 -5.15 -5.14
N PRO A 136 -3.03 -4.56 -6.35
CA PRO A 136 -4.22 -4.59 -7.19
C PRO A 136 -4.69 -6.03 -7.41
N GLY A 137 -5.91 -6.32 -6.98
CA GLY A 137 -6.50 -7.64 -7.12
C GLY A 137 -7.00 -7.90 -8.55
N LYS A 138 -7.19 -9.18 -8.88
CA LYS A 138 -7.73 -9.64 -10.17
C LYS A 138 -8.94 -10.52 -9.93
N GLY A 139 -9.90 -10.47 -10.87
CA GLY A 139 -11.15 -11.21 -10.76
C GLY A 139 -12.24 -10.40 -10.04
N ASP A 140 -13.28 -11.08 -9.60
CA ASP A 140 -14.43 -10.46 -8.93
C ASP A 140 -14.16 -10.26 -7.43
N LEU A 141 -13.46 -9.19 -7.09
CA LEU A 141 -13.24 -8.78 -5.70
C LEU A 141 -13.31 -7.25 -5.58
N LYS A 142 -13.71 -6.79 -4.41
CA LYS A 142 -13.74 -5.35 -4.13
C LYS A 142 -12.37 -4.81 -3.75
N THR A 143 -12.11 -3.61 -4.23
CA THR A 143 -10.91 -2.84 -3.92
C THR A 143 -11.29 -1.67 -3.01
N PHE A 144 -10.57 -1.53 -1.90
CA PHE A 144 -10.82 -0.49 -0.92
C PHE A 144 -9.64 0.46 -0.78
N VAL A 145 -9.94 1.74 -0.70
CA VAL A 145 -9.01 2.81 -0.36
C VAL A 145 -9.57 3.54 0.85
N MET A 146 -8.80 3.56 1.94
CA MET A 146 -9.19 4.19 3.19
C MET A 146 -9.52 5.67 3.01
N GLY A 147 -10.63 6.11 3.59
CA GLY A 147 -11.16 7.47 3.48
C GLY A 147 -11.88 7.78 2.17
N VAL A 148 -11.94 6.83 1.22
CA VAL A 148 -12.56 7.04 -0.11
C VAL A 148 -13.81 6.18 -0.31
N ASN A 149 -13.70 4.86 -0.14
CA ASN A 149 -14.80 3.93 -0.35
C ASN A 149 -14.84 2.78 0.66
N ASP A 150 -14.08 2.87 1.73
CA ASP A 150 -13.98 1.85 2.77
C ASP A 150 -15.24 1.71 3.63
N ASP A 151 -16.16 2.67 3.52
CA ASP A 151 -17.54 2.61 4.04
C ASP A 151 -18.43 1.61 3.30
N LYS A 152 -18.04 1.19 2.09
CA LYS A 152 -18.78 0.22 1.27
C LYS A 152 -18.42 -1.25 1.58
N TYR A 153 -17.55 -1.49 2.55
CA TYR A 153 -17.20 -2.85 2.97
C TYR A 153 -18.40 -3.55 3.60
N ASN A 154 -18.65 -4.78 3.17
CA ASN A 154 -19.70 -5.65 3.73
C ASN A 154 -19.07 -6.92 4.32
N PRO A 155 -19.07 -7.10 5.65
CA PRO A 155 -18.43 -8.25 6.29
C PRO A 155 -19.04 -9.60 5.89
N ASN A 156 -20.28 -9.63 5.42
CA ASN A 156 -20.97 -10.86 5.05
C ASN A 156 -20.62 -11.36 3.64
N THR A 157 -20.15 -10.48 2.74
CA THR A 157 -19.85 -10.81 1.34
C THR A 157 -18.40 -10.64 0.95
N ASP A 158 -17.69 -9.71 1.59
CA ASP A 158 -16.35 -9.31 1.20
C ASP A 158 -15.31 -10.11 2.01
N HIS A 159 -15.05 -11.36 1.57
CA HIS A 159 -14.11 -12.24 2.26
C HIS A 159 -12.68 -12.13 1.73
N VAL A 160 -12.51 -11.82 0.44
CA VAL A 160 -11.22 -11.51 -0.18
C VAL A 160 -11.32 -10.11 -0.75
N ILE A 161 -10.45 -9.22 -0.29
CA ILE A 161 -10.45 -7.80 -0.68
C ILE A 161 -9.05 -7.35 -1.07
N SER A 162 -8.97 -6.28 -1.86
CA SER A 162 -7.71 -5.63 -2.23
C SER A 162 -7.59 -4.25 -1.58
N ASN A 163 -6.40 -3.92 -1.08
CA ASN A 163 -6.05 -2.56 -0.66
C ASN A 163 -5.51 -1.69 -1.81
N ALA A 164 -5.81 -2.04 -3.06
CA ALA A 164 -5.30 -1.37 -4.26
C ALA A 164 -3.75 -1.33 -4.35
N SER A 165 -3.20 -0.38 -5.11
CA SER A 165 -1.76 -0.09 -5.13
C SER A 165 -1.43 1.14 -4.28
N CYS A 166 -0.16 1.34 -3.96
CA CYS A 166 0.32 2.55 -3.29
C CYS A 166 -0.02 3.82 -4.09
N THR A 167 0.14 3.78 -5.41
CA THR A 167 -0.20 4.89 -6.31
C THR A 167 -1.71 5.17 -6.32
N THR A 168 -2.55 4.13 -6.31
CA THR A 168 -4.02 4.29 -6.21
C THR A 168 -4.41 4.91 -4.86
N ASN A 169 -3.75 4.50 -3.77
CA ASN A 169 -3.95 5.09 -2.45
C ASN A 169 -3.55 6.57 -2.38
N CYS A 170 -2.54 6.99 -3.17
CA CYS A 170 -2.18 8.40 -3.28
C CYS A 170 -3.16 9.20 -4.16
N LEU A 171 -3.52 8.68 -5.33
CA LEU A 171 -4.34 9.40 -6.31
C LEU A 171 -5.81 9.51 -5.88
N ALA A 172 -6.38 8.45 -5.30
CA ALA A 172 -7.81 8.41 -5.00
C ALA A 172 -8.28 9.47 -3.99
N PRO A 173 -7.55 9.79 -2.90
CA PRO A 173 -7.91 10.90 -2.01
C PRO A 173 -7.97 12.26 -2.70
N LEU A 174 -7.03 12.58 -3.61
CA LEU A 174 -7.04 13.82 -4.37
C LEU A 174 -8.29 13.92 -5.25
N VAL A 175 -8.56 12.85 -6.01
CA VAL A 175 -9.73 12.76 -6.87
C VAL A 175 -11.01 12.81 -6.05
N HIS A 176 -11.04 12.16 -4.89
CA HIS A 176 -12.19 12.20 -3.98
C HIS A 176 -12.51 13.62 -3.50
N VAL A 177 -11.49 14.42 -3.13
CA VAL A 177 -11.70 15.83 -2.76
C VAL A 177 -12.29 16.61 -3.93
N LEU A 178 -11.69 16.52 -5.12
CA LEU A 178 -12.17 17.24 -6.31
C LEU A 178 -13.63 16.91 -6.67
N LEU A 179 -14.02 15.64 -6.51
CA LEU A 179 -15.40 15.20 -6.75
C LEU A 179 -16.35 15.66 -5.63
N LYS A 180 -15.98 15.43 -4.38
CA LYS A 180 -16.83 15.70 -3.20
C LYS A 180 -17.11 17.19 -3.04
N GLU A 181 -16.12 18.03 -3.29
CA GLU A 181 -16.24 19.49 -3.18
C GLU A 181 -16.82 20.12 -4.48
N GLY A 182 -17.21 19.29 -5.46
CA GLY A 182 -17.99 19.71 -6.61
C GLY A 182 -17.22 20.35 -7.76
N ILE A 183 -15.88 20.26 -7.77
CA ILE A 183 -15.04 20.71 -8.89
C ILE A 183 -15.22 19.78 -10.09
N GLY A 184 -15.22 18.47 -9.84
CA GLY A 184 -15.31 17.43 -10.87
C GLY A 184 -14.06 17.29 -11.73
N ILE A 185 -14.00 16.19 -12.49
CA ILE A 185 -12.94 15.92 -13.46
C ILE A 185 -13.60 15.54 -14.79
N GLU A 186 -13.32 16.34 -15.83
CA GLU A 186 -13.74 16.07 -17.20
C GLU A 186 -12.84 15.02 -17.83
N THR A 187 -11.52 15.23 -17.75
CA THR A 187 -10.48 14.30 -18.21
C THR A 187 -9.16 14.58 -17.52
N GLY A 188 -8.28 13.58 -17.45
CA GLY A 188 -6.97 13.79 -16.85
C GLY A 188 -5.95 12.69 -17.19
N ILE A 189 -4.70 13.08 -17.06
CA ILE A 189 -3.54 12.18 -17.21
C ILE A 189 -2.74 12.20 -15.91
N MET A 190 -2.51 11.04 -15.33
CA MET A 190 -1.66 10.87 -14.17
C MET A 190 -0.31 10.33 -14.59
N THR A 191 0.76 10.96 -14.14
CA THR A 191 2.11 10.41 -14.18
C THR A 191 2.58 10.16 -12.76
N THR A 192 3.02 8.95 -12.45
CA THR A 192 3.73 8.74 -11.20
C THR A 192 5.24 8.64 -11.46
N ILE A 193 6.00 9.51 -10.81
CA ILE A 193 7.45 9.43 -10.71
C ILE A 193 7.72 8.55 -9.49
N HIS A 194 8.06 7.29 -9.74
CA HIS A 194 7.99 6.23 -8.74
C HIS A 194 9.36 5.67 -8.41
N SER A 195 9.66 5.55 -7.13
CA SER A 195 10.84 4.82 -6.65
C SER A 195 10.89 3.41 -7.23
N TYR A 196 12.10 2.87 -7.40
CA TYR A 196 12.25 1.48 -7.82
C TYR A 196 11.72 0.51 -6.76
N THR A 197 11.29 -0.67 -7.20
CA THR A 197 10.71 -1.69 -6.33
C THR A 197 11.40 -3.04 -6.54
N ALA A 198 11.17 -4.01 -5.66
CA ALA A 198 11.79 -5.34 -5.70
C ALA A 198 11.56 -6.13 -7.01
N THR A 199 10.60 -5.72 -7.84
CA THR A 199 10.36 -6.35 -9.16
C THR A 199 11.35 -5.88 -10.23
N GLN A 200 12.08 -4.80 -9.99
CA GLN A 200 13.05 -4.25 -10.92
C GLN A 200 14.43 -4.90 -10.74
N LYS A 201 15.28 -4.80 -11.76
CA LYS A 201 16.60 -5.42 -11.76
C LYS A 201 17.64 -4.49 -11.18
N THR A 202 18.59 -5.04 -10.41
CA THR A 202 19.77 -4.31 -9.92
C THR A 202 20.75 -4.02 -11.06
N VAL A 203 20.93 -5.00 -11.97
CA VAL A 203 21.74 -4.90 -13.19
C VAL A 203 20.89 -5.29 -14.39
N ASP A 204 21.31 -4.94 -15.61
CA ASP A 204 20.62 -5.35 -16.83
C ASP A 204 20.43 -6.87 -16.87
N GLY A 205 19.20 -7.33 -17.06
CA GLY A 205 18.85 -8.74 -17.07
C GLY A 205 17.61 -9.04 -17.89
N PRO A 206 17.36 -10.31 -18.18
CA PRO A 206 16.25 -10.71 -19.05
C PRO A 206 14.89 -10.34 -18.43
N SER A 207 14.02 -9.80 -19.25
CA SER A 207 12.60 -9.55 -18.95
C SER A 207 11.76 -9.89 -20.18
N LYS A 208 10.86 -10.88 -20.02
CA LYS A 208 10.06 -11.39 -21.16
C LYS A 208 8.90 -10.47 -21.54
N LYS A 209 8.27 -9.82 -20.55
CA LYS A 209 7.03 -9.05 -20.77
C LYS A 209 7.26 -7.55 -20.85
N ASP A 210 8.22 -7.05 -20.08
CA ASP A 210 8.59 -5.63 -20.02
C ASP A 210 10.09 -5.49 -20.19
N TRP A 211 10.53 -5.23 -21.41
CA TRP A 211 11.95 -5.12 -21.73
C TRP A 211 12.62 -3.96 -20.98
N ARG A 212 11.90 -2.84 -20.81
CA ARG A 212 12.41 -1.69 -20.04
C ARG A 212 12.59 -2.02 -18.55
N GLY A 213 11.68 -2.81 -17.99
CA GLY A 213 11.80 -3.30 -16.61
C GLY A 213 12.95 -4.28 -16.37
N GLY A 214 13.61 -4.77 -17.44
CA GLY A 214 14.85 -5.55 -17.36
C GLY A 214 16.12 -4.72 -17.19
N ARG A 215 16.04 -3.38 -17.28
CA ARG A 215 17.19 -2.49 -17.14
C ARG A 215 17.49 -2.16 -15.68
N ALA A 216 18.77 -1.83 -15.40
CA ALA A 216 19.26 -1.50 -14.07
C ALA A 216 18.51 -0.31 -13.46
N ALA A 217 17.80 -0.53 -12.38
CA ALA A 217 16.86 0.43 -11.78
C ALA A 217 17.56 1.65 -11.15
N ALA A 218 18.74 1.43 -10.56
CA ALA A 218 19.44 2.46 -9.79
C ALA A 218 20.17 3.51 -10.63
N ILE A 219 20.19 3.36 -11.97
CA ILE A 219 20.90 4.28 -12.88
C ILE A 219 20.08 4.72 -14.08
N ASN A 220 18.81 4.31 -14.17
CA ASN A 220 17.94 4.61 -15.31
C ASN A 220 16.62 5.25 -14.88
N ILE A 221 16.10 6.14 -15.72
CA ILE A 221 14.69 6.54 -15.73
C ILE A 221 13.96 5.58 -16.67
N ILE A 222 13.03 4.79 -16.12
CA ILE A 222 12.39 3.69 -16.84
C ILE A 222 10.89 3.97 -17.01
N PRO A 223 10.41 4.33 -18.22
CA PRO A 223 8.98 4.41 -18.50
C PRO A 223 8.32 3.04 -18.31
N SER A 224 7.21 3.01 -17.60
CA SER A 224 6.46 1.79 -17.29
C SER A 224 4.96 2.04 -17.33
N THR A 225 4.19 1.02 -17.63
CA THR A 225 2.73 1.11 -17.51
C THR A 225 2.28 1.09 -16.06
N THR A 226 1.14 1.71 -15.78
CA THR A 226 0.47 1.61 -14.47
C THR A 226 -1.03 1.45 -14.66
N GLY A 227 -1.64 0.59 -13.83
CA GLY A 227 -3.09 0.45 -13.75
C GLY A 227 -3.74 1.42 -12.75
N ALA A 228 -2.96 2.24 -12.04
CA ALA A 228 -3.45 3.04 -10.92
C ALA A 228 -4.57 4.03 -11.30
N ALA A 229 -4.43 4.72 -12.44
CA ALA A 229 -5.46 5.65 -12.91
C ALA A 229 -6.79 4.95 -13.24
N LYS A 230 -6.73 3.74 -13.83
CA LYS A 230 -7.94 2.92 -14.07
C LYS A 230 -8.55 2.42 -12.76
N ALA A 231 -7.70 1.99 -11.82
CA ALA A 231 -8.14 1.49 -10.51
C ALA A 231 -8.86 2.57 -9.69
N VAL A 232 -8.52 3.86 -9.84
CA VAL A 232 -9.30 4.94 -9.22
C VAL A 232 -10.74 4.96 -9.73
N GLY A 233 -10.99 4.62 -11.00
CA GLY A 233 -12.35 4.49 -11.55
C GLY A 233 -13.15 3.30 -11.00
N GLU A 234 -12.50 2.33 -10.35
CA GLU A 234 -13.17 1.22 -9.66
C GLU A 234 -13.64 1.65 -8.26
N VAL A 235 -12.84 2.46 -7.56
CA VAL A 235 -13.18 2.97 -6.22
C VAL A 235 -14.05 4.23 -6.26
N LEU A 236 -13.92 5.05 -7.32
CA LEU A 236 -14.69 6.26 -7.62
C LEU A 236 -15.30 6.18 -9.01
N PRO A 237 -16.47 5.54 -9.18
CA PRO A 237 -17.08 5.31 -10.49
C PRO A 237 -17.33 6.56 -11.34
N GLN A 238 -17.43 7.74 -10.72
CA GLN A 238 -17.65 9.02 -11.39
C GLN A 238 -16.52 9.42 -12.36
N VAL A 239 -15.30 8.88 -12.13
CA VAL A 239 -14.13 9.14 -13.01
C VAL A 239 -13.75 7.93 -13.87
N LYS A 240 -14.60 6.92 -13.93
CA LYS A 240 -14.36 5.75 -14.78
C LYS A 240 -14.27 6.16 -16.25
N GLY A 241 -13.13 5.86 -16.87
CA GLY A 241 -12.85 6.22 -18.27
C GLY A 241 -12.36 7.66 -18.48
N LYS A 242 -12.34 8.51 -17.45
CA LYS A 242 -11.86 9.90 -17.54
C LYS A 242 -10.37 10.05 -17.25
N LEU A 243 -9.76 9.06 -16.57
CA LEU A 243 -8.35 9.08 -16.16
C LEU A 243 -7.56 7.99 -16.87
N THR A 244 -6.38 8.35 -17.34
CA THR A 244 -5.34 7.42 -17.79
C THR A 244 -4.00 7.80 -17.16
N GLY A 245 -2.96 6.96 -17.33
CA GLY A 245 -1.68 7.32 -16.75
C GLY A 245 -0.54 6.37 -17.08
N MET A 246 0.64 6.80 -16.68
CA MET A 246 1.88 6.05 -16.80
C MET A 246 2.78 6.25 -15.58
N SER A 247 3.85 5.50 -15.50
CA SER A 247 4.86 5.58 -14.45
C SER A 247 6.24 5.80 -15.06
N PHE A 248 7.06 6.61 -14.40
CA PHE A 248 8.52 6.60 -14.57
C PHE A 248 9.14 6.00 -13.31
N ARG A 249 9.89 4.91 -13.46
CA ARG A 249 10.75 4.41 -12.38
C ARG A 249 12.03 5.20 -12.39
N ILE A 250 12.44 5.69 -11.22
CA ILE A 250 13.61 6.55 -11.05
C ILE A 250 14.60 5.94 -10.04
N PRO A 251 15.88 6.38 -10.06
CA PRO A 251 16.93 5.91 -9.15
C PRO A 251 16.76 6.42 -7.71
N THR A 252 15.60 6.22 -7.12
CA THR A 252 15.26 6.62 -5.74
C THR A 252 14.74 5.40 -5.01
N ALA A 253 15.22 5.18 -3.78
CA ALA A 253 14.92 3.97 -3.02
C ALA A 253 13.50 3.90 -2.50
N ASN A 254 12.93 5.04 -2.12
CA ASN A 254 11.60 5.16 -1.56
C ASN A 254 11.06 6.59 -1.73
N VAL A 255 9.79 6.78 -1.49
CA VAL A 255 8.97 7.95 -1.73
C VAL A 255 8.81 8.27 -3.21
N SER A 256 7.58 8.37 -3.61
CA SER A 256 7.13 8.58 -4.98
C SER A 256 6.24 9.82 -5.04
N VAL A 257 5.98 10.32 -6.24
CA VAL A 257 5.09 11.46 -6.45
C VAL A 257 4.06 11.14 -7.53
N VAL A 258 2.83 11.56 -7.31
CA VAL A 258 1.75 11.63 -8.30
C VAL A 258 1.70 13.04 -8.88
N ASP A 259 1.77 13.13 -10.19
CA ASP A 259 1.48 14.31 -11.02
C ASP A 259 0.14 14.04 -11.72
N LEU A 260 -0.91 14.70 -11.25
CA LEU A 260 -2.22 14.64 -11.88
C LEU A 260 -2.48 15.91 -12.66
N THR A 261 -2.37 15.83 -13.98
CA THR A 261 -2.77 16.90 -14.90
C THR A 261 -4.19 16.64 -15.35
N PHE A 262 -5.12 17.57 -15.12
CA PHE A 262 -6.53 17.37 -15.40
C PHE A 262 -7.26 18.64 -15.84
N ARG A 263 -8.38 18.43 -16.51
CA ARG A 263 -9.36 19.45 -16.80
C ARG A 263 -10.55 19.25 -15.85
N SER A 264 -10.89 20.29 -15.09
CA SER A 264 -12.06 20.27 -14.19
C SER A 264 -13.36 20.40 -15.00
N GLU A 265 -14.47 19.90 -14.44
CA GLU A 265 -15.80 20.08 -15.02
C GLU A 265 -16.29 21.53 -14.85
N LYS A 266 -15.94 22.17 -13.72
CA LYS A 266 -16.28 23.56 -13.42
C LYS A 266 -15.05 24.45 -13.44
N GLU A 267 -15.26 25.73 -13.70
CA GLU A 267 -14.24 26.74 -13.44
C GLU A 267 -13.88 26.76 -11.96
N THR A 268 -12.60 26.87 -11.67
CA THR A 268 -12.04 26.96 -10.32
C THR A 268 -10.69 27.69 -10.36
N SER A 269 -10.00 27.74 -9.24
CA SER A 269 -8.69 28.33 -9.13
C SER A 269 -7.75 27.43 -8.31
N ILE A 270 -6.45 27.69 -8.43
CA ILE A 270 -5.44 27.01 -7.60
C ILE A 270 -5.69 27.26 -6.12
N GLN A 271 -6.08 28.49 -5.75
CA GLN A 271 -6.36 28.89 -4.38
C GLN A 271 -7.56 28.14 -3.79
N GLU A 272 -8.59 27.89 -4.60
CA GLU A 272 -9.74 27.11 -4.19
C GLU A 272 -9.36 25.64 -4.01
N ILE A 273 -8.66 25.03 -4.97
CA ILE A 273 -8.16 23.64 -4.87
C ILE A 273 -7.29 23.48 -3.62
N ASP A 274 -6.35 24.40 -3.40
CA ASP A 274 -5.46 24.41 -2.25
C ASP A 274 -6.23 24.44 -0.92
N SER A 275 -7.18 25.37 -0.81
CA SER A 275 -8.04 25.48 0.37
C SER A 275 -8.86 24.22 0.64
N LEU A 276 -9.40 23.59 -0.41
CA LEU A 276 -10.19 22.37 -0.31
C LEU A 276 -9.34 21.16 0.10
N MET A 277 -8.12 21.02 -0.45
CA MET A 277 -7.17 19.98 -0.07
C MET A 277 -6.75 20.13 1.38
N LYS A 278 -6.42 21.36 1.81
CA LYS A 278 -6.10 21.66 3.21
C LYS A 278 -7.26 21.34 4.14
N LYS A 279 -8.47 21.82 3.83
CA LYS A 279 -9.68 21.50 4.60
C LYS A 279 -9.90 20.00 4.72
N ALA A 280 -9.78 19.25 3.62
CA ALA A 280 -9.96 17.80 3.62
C ALA A 280 -8.93 17.09 4.51
N SER A 281 -7.65 17.52 4.47
CA SER A 281 -6.58 16.94 5.29
C SER A 281 -6.79 17.17 6.79
N GLU A 282 -7.42 18.26 7.17
CA GLU A 282 -7.71 18.60 8.56
C GLU A 282 -9.02 17.99 9.07
N THR A 283 -9.90 17.51 8.17
CA THR A 283 -11.25 17.04 8.51
C THR A 283 -11.49 15.58 8.10
N TYR A 284 -12.24 15.34 7.02
CA TYR A 284 -12.74 14.02 6.66
C TYR A 284 -11.69 13.07 6.07
N LEU A 285 -10.52 13.56 5.67
CA LEU A 285 -9.37 12.76 5.26
C LEU A 285 -8.18 12.87 6.22
N LYS A 286 -8.43 13.31 7.45
CA LYS A 286 -7.37 13.41 8.47
C LYS A 286 -6.69 12.07 8.68
N GLY A 287 -5.33 12.07 8.60
CA GLY A 287 -4.50 10.88 8.68
C GLY A 287 -4.44 10.04 7.38
N ILE A 288 -5.17 10.46 6.34
CA ILE A 288 -5.15 9.85 4.99
C ILE A 288 -4.50 10.80 3.99
N LEU A 289 -4.99 12.04 3.95
CA LEU A 289 -4.43 13.12 3.16
C LEU A 289 -3.63 14.06 4.07
N GLY A 290 -2.36 14.24 3.75
CA GLY A 290 -1.51 15.29 4.29
C GLY A 290 -1.54 16.53 3.40
N TYR A 291 -1.04 17.64 3.91
CA TYR A 291 -0.91 18.93 3.22
C TYR A 291 0.43 19.56 3.57
N THR A 292 1.14 20.08 2.58
CA THR A 292 2.34 20.88 2.77
C THR A 292 2.32 22.14 1.92
N ASN A 293 2.86 23.22 2.46
CA ASN A 293 3.15 24.46 1.76
C ASN A 293 4.63 24.85 1.88
N GLU A 294 5.48 23.87 2.18
CA GLU A 294 6.92 24.03 2.29
C GLU A 294 7.62 23.58 0.99
N GLU A 295 8.87 23.98 0.81
CA GLU A 295 9.71 23.55 -0.32
C GLU A 295 10.40 22.23 0.04
N VAL A 296 9.72 21.13 -0.24
CA VAL A 296 10.09 19.77 0.19
C VAL A 296 10.57 18.91 -0.97
N VAL A 297 11.27 17.83 -0.62
CA VAL A 297 11.72 16.79 -1.56
C VAL A 297 11.36 15.41 -1.04
N SER A 298 11.51 14.37 -1.85
CA SER A 298 11.06 13.01 -1.56
C SER A 298 11.53 12.46 -0.20
N THR A 299 12.78 12.73 0.21
CA THR A 299 13.33 12.18 1.46
C THR A 299 12.68 12.73 2.73
N ASP A 300 12.02 13.90 2.64
CA ASP A 300 11.32 14.51 3.77
C ASP A 300 10.07 13.70 4.18
N PHE A 301 9.59 12.83 3.28
CA PHE A 301 8.40 12.00 3.51
C PHE A 301 8.71 10.53 3.80
N VAL A 302 9.97 10.17 4.04
CA VAL A 302 10.31 8.80 4.46
C VAL A 302 9.69 8.53 5.82
N LYS A 303 8.90 7.44 5.93
CA LYS A 303 8.09 7.08 7.10
C LYS A 303 6.89 7.99 7.37
N ASP A 304 6.49 8.82 6.43
CA ASP A 304 5.19 9.48 6.52
C ASP A 304 4.08 8.45 6.31
N ASP A 305 3.10 8.41 7.20
CA ASP A 305 2.04 7.39 7.17
C ASP A 305 0.78 7.83 6.39
N HIS A 306 0.74 9.04 5.84
CA HIS A 306 -0.34 9.45 4.94
C HIS A 306 -0.30 8.67 3.62
N SER A 307 -1.47 8.44 3.04
CA SER A 307 -1.59 7.87 1.70
C SER A 307 -1.17 8.82 0.61
N SER A 308 -1.34 10.11 0.84
CA SER A 308 -1.20 11.19 -0.13
C SER A 308 -0.87 12.46 0.62
N ILE A 309 0.20 13.17 0.25
CA ILE A 309 0.55 14.46 0.83
C ILE A 309 0.51 15.50 -0.29
N TYR A 310 -0.56 16.29 -0.32
CA TYR A 310 -0.75 17.34 -1.32
C TYR A 310 0.31 18.42 -1.13
N ASP A 311 1.00 18.77 -2.24
CA ASP A 311 2.02 19.81 -2.28
C ASP A 311 1.47 21.07 -2.94
N SER A 312 1.14 22.06 -2.10
CA SER A 312 0.59 23.33 -2.53
C SER A 312 1.59 24.14 -3.37
N LYS A 313 2.88 24.09 -3.03
CA LYS A 313 3.94 24.84 -3.73
C LYS A 313 4.27 24.26 -5.11
N ALA A 314 4.17 22.96 -5.28
CA ALA A 314 4.45 22.28 -6.55
C ALA A 314 3.21 22.21 -7.46
N THR A 315 2.02 22.50 -6.94
CA THR A 315 0.76 22.51 -7.72
C THR A 315 0.67 23.79 -8.55
N LEU A 316 0.21 23.70 -9.78
CA LEU A 316 0.14 24.81 -10.72
C LEU A 316 -1.08 24.74 -11.64
N ASP A 317 -1.42 25.87 -12.23
CA ASP A 317 -2.40 25.97 -13.31
C ASP A 317 -1.72 26.22 -14.66
N ASN A 318 -2.46 26.00 -15.71
CA ASN A 318 -2.06 26.35 -17.08
C ASN A 318 -3.22 27.07 -17.77
N ASN A 319 -3.76 28.06 -17.10
CA ASN A 319 -4.96 28.77 -17.52
C ASN A 319 -4.62 29.95 -18.45
N PHE A 320 -4.34 29.64 -19.71
CA PHE A 320 -4.12 30.65 -20.75
C PHE A 320 -5.44 31.19 -21.29
N LYS A 321 -5.46 32.44 -21.68
CA LYS A 321 -6.56 33.10 -22.39
C LYS A 321 -7.93 32.94 -21.67
N ASN A 322 -7.95 33.13 -20.36
CA ASN A 322 -9.12 32.97 -19.50
C ASN A 322 -9.65 31.53 -19.33
N GLU A 323 -8.89 30.51 -19.74
CA GLU A 323 -9.19 29.14 -19.34
C GLU A 323 -8.98 28.98 -17.81
N LYS A 324 -9.97 28.48 -17.08
CA LYS A 324 -9.93 28.33 -15.63
C LYS A 324 -10.18 26.89 -15.18
N ARG A 325 -9.89 25.93 -16.05
CA ARG A 325 -10.22 24.54 -15.82
C ARG A 325 -9.06 23.56 -16.00
N PHE A 326 -7.82 24.06 -16.19
CA PHE A 326 -6.67 23.20 -16.47
C PHE A 326 -5.60 23.33 -15.39
N PHE A 327 -5.37 22.22 -14.67
CA PHE A 327 -4.54 22.18 -13.47
C PHE A 327 -3.59 21.00 -13.49
N LYS A 328 -2.47 21.16 -12.76
CA LYS A 328 -1.54 20.11 -12.38
C LYS A 328 -1.47 20.08 -10.86
N VAL A 329 -1.86 18.97 -10.26
CA VAL A 329 -1.81 18.72 -8.81
C VAL A 329 -0.70 17.74 -8.51
N ILE A 330 0.16 18.09 -7.54
CA ILE A 330 1.29 17.27 -7.10
C ILE A 330 0.99 16.71 -5.71
N SER A 331 1.30 15.43 -5.53
CA SER A 331 1.17 14.78 -4.23
C SER A 331 2.24 13.73 -4.02
N TRP A 332 2.86 13.76 -2.85
CA TRP A 332 3.88 12.82 -2.39
C TRP A 332 3.26 11.63 -1.66
N TYR A 333 3.97 10.51 -1.65
CA TYR A 333 3.60 9.36 -0.84
C TYR A 333 4.80 8.46 -0.56
N ASP A 334 4.94 8.02 0.69
CA ASP A 334 5.83 6.90 0.97
C ASP A 334 5.17 5.62 0.46
N ASN A 335 5.63 5.15 -0.70
CA ASN A 335 5.04 4.00 -1.39
C ASN A 335 5.19 2.67 -0.64
N GLU A 336 6.00 2.64 0.40
CA GLU A 336 6.21 1.50 1.28
C GLU A 336 5.52 1.69 2.64
N TRP A 337 5.86 2.75 3.38
CA TRP A 337 5.38 2.98 4.74
C TRP A 337 3.93 3.44 4.78
N GLY A 338 3.57 4.48 4.03
CA GLY A 338 2.19 4.98 3.96
C GLY A 338 1.23 3.90 3.48
N TYR A 339 1.64 3.12 2.47
CA TYR A 339 0.85 1.99 1.99
C TYR A 339 0.69 0.87 3.04
N SER A 340 1.76 0.51 3.75
CA SER A 340 1.70 -0.51 4.80
C SER A 340 0.85 -0.06 5.99
N SER A 341 0.88 1.24 6.32
CA SER A 341 0.00 1.84 7.33
C SER A 341 -1.47 1.72 6.96
N ARG A 342 -1.83 1.90 5.69
CA ARG A 342 -3.21 1.70 5.19
C ARG A 342 -3.68 0.26 5.28
N ILE A 343 -2.80 -0.72 5.10
CA ILE A 343 -3.15 -2.14 5.32
C ILE A 343 -3.56 -2.37 6.77
N VAL A 344 -2.80 -1.81 7.73
CA VAL A 344 -3.12 -1.91 9.16
C VAL A 344 -4.44 -1.23 9.49
N ASP A 345 -4.68 -0.03 8.95
CA ASP A 345 -5.92 0.70 9.20
C ASP A 345 -7.14 -0.01 8.59
N LEU A 346 -7.02 -0.58 7.38
CA LEU A 346 -8.07 -1.39 6.77
C LEU A 346 -8.35 -2.64 7.60
N LEU A 347 -7.32 -3.35 8.05
CA LEU A 347 -7.47 -4.51 8.95
C LEU A 347 -8.23 -4.14 10.21
N LEU A 348 -7.82 -3.07 10.91
CA LEU A 348 -8.48 -2.61 12.13
C LEU A 348 -9.93 -2.21 11.89
N LYS A 349 -10.24 -1.62 10.74
CA LYS A 349 -11.61 -1.23 10.37
C LYS A 349 -12.49 -2.44 10.16
N ILE A 350 -12.07 -3.35 9.27
CA ILE A 350 -12.90 -4.52 8.92
C ILE A 350 -13.07 -5.51 10.08
N ALA A 351 -12.12 -5.54 11.01
CA ALA A 351 -12.20 -6.41 12.18
C ALA A 351 -13.16 -5.91 13.27
N LYS A 352 -13.60 -4.64 13.18
CA LYS A 352 -14.58 -4.02 14.10
C LYS A 352 -16.02 -4.14 13.57
N MET A 353 -16.21 -4.60 12.36
CA MET A 353 -17.50 -4.76 11.69
C MET A 353 -17.96 -6.22 11.71
#